data_c8e9856ed3ca4d34cf522f6da214f816
#
_entry.id   c8e9856ed3ca4d34cf522f6da214f816
#
_cell.length_a   1.000
_cell.length_b   1.000
_cell.length_c   1.000
_cell.angle_alpha   90.00
_cell.angle_beta   90.00
_cell.angle_gamma   90.00
#
_symmetry.space_group_name_H-M   'P 1'
#
loop_
_entity.id
_entity.type
_entity.pdbx_description
1 polymer ?
#
loop_
_entity_poly.entity_id
_entity_poly.type
_entity_poly.pdbx_seq_one_letter_code
_entity_poly.pdbx_strand_id
1 'polypeptide(L)'
;MKKELRKAVIAGNWKMNKTPSEAKALIEEMKPLVADAKCDVVLCVPFIDIPAAVEAAKGSNIKIGAENVHFKASGAYTGEVSADMLKEAGVEYVVIGHSERRTYFGETDQTVNLRSLAALNAGLKAIICVGETLEQRELGYTETLLKFQTKMALTNVTKEQLENVIIAYEPVWAIGTGVTATAEQADEGNGFVRAAIAEAYGADVAETVTVQYGGSMNAGNADELVAKVNVDGGLIGGASLKAPDFAKIVAAASK
;
A
#
# COMPACT_ATOMS: atom_id res chain seq x y z
N MET A 1 17.20 1.16 -0.69
CA MET A 1 16.36 2.35 -0.99
C MET A 1 17.21 3.60 -1.15
N LYS A 2 16.83 4.50 -2.06
CA LYS A 2 17.47 5.83 -2.22
C LYS A 2 16.70 6.85 -1.37
N LYS A 3 17.04 6.94 -0.09
CA LYS A 3 16.29 7.75 0.91
C LYS A 3 16.30 9.25 0.63
N GLU A 4 17.29 9.75 -0.07
CA GLU A 4 17.39 11.14 -0.49
C GLU A 4 16.35 11.53 -1.55
N LEU A 5 15.82 10.55 -2.28
CA LEU A 5 14.84 10.76 -3.36
C LEU A 5 13.44 10.26 -2.99
N ARG A 6 13.34 9.22 -2.18
CA ARG A 6 12.10 8.51 -1.89
C ARG A 6 11.84 8.39 -0.40
N LYS A 7 10.61 8.67 0.00
CA LYS A 7 10.19 8.48 1.38
C LYS A 7 9.78 7.03 1.61
N ALA A 8 10.28 6.43 2.68
CA ALA A 8 9.82 5.12 3.10
C ALA A 8 8.38 5.20 3.64
N VAL A 9 7.56 4.23 3.28
CA VAL A 9 6.18 4.10 3.78
C VAL A 9 5.95 2.68 4.29
N ILE A 10 5.60 2.55 5.56
CA ILE A 10 5.16 1.29 6.16
C ILE A 10 3.65 1.39 6.42
N ALA A 11 2.89 0.66 5.61
CA ALA A 11 1.43 0.64 5.68
C ALA A 11 0.94 -0.71 6.19
N GLY A 12 0.21 -0.72 7.29
CA GLY A 12 -0.51 -1.89 7.78
C GLY A 12 -1.83 -2.03 7.02
N ASN A 13 -2.04 -3.14 6.33
CA ASN A 13 -3.32 -3.54 5.78
C ASN A 13 -3.97 -4.52 6.75
N TRP A 14 -4.95 -4.04 7.53
CA TRP A 14 -5.59 -4.86 8.56
C TRP A 14 -6.56 -5.89 7.99
N LYS A 15 -6.98 -5.69 6.74
CA LYS A 15 -7.97 -6.53 6.08
C LYS A 15 -9.26 -6.58 6.92
N MET A 16 -10.01 -7.69 6.89
CA MET A 16 -11.23 -7.85 7.67
C MET A 16 -10.92 -8.29 9.11
N ASN A 17 -10.26 -7.41 9.88
CA ASN A 17 -9.90 -7.66 11.27
C ASN A 17 -10.14 -6.43 12.14
N LYS A 18 -10.37 -6.65 13.41
CA LYS A 18 -10.65 -5.69 14.46
C LYS A 18 -12.07 -5.14 14.41
N THR A 19 -12.52 -4.76 15.58
CA THR A 19 -13.70 -3.93 15.82
C THR A 19 -13.24 -2.52 16.19
N PRO A 20 -14.10 -1.49 16.17
CA PRO A 20 -13.70 -0.13 16.52
C PRO A 20 -12.99 0.01 17.88
N SER A 21 -13.41 -0.75 18.88
CA SER A 21 -12.76 -0.75 20.22
C SER A 21 -11.39 -1.40 20.20
N GLU A 22 -11.22 -2.50 19.47
CA GLU A 22 -9.93 -3.19 19.30
C GLU A 22 -8.98 -2.36 18.43
N ALA A 23 -9.49 -1.67 17.41
CA ALA A 23 -8.72 -0.75 16.58
C ALA A 23 -8.14 0.38 17.43
N LYS A 24 -8.98 1.03 18.25
CA LYS A 24 -8.53 2.06 19.19
C LYS A 24 -7.44 1.54 20.11
N ALA A 25 -7.65 0.38 20.75
CA ALA A 25 -6.70 -0.19 21.70
C ALA A 25 -5.34 -0.48 21.04
N LEU A 26 -5.35 -1.06 19.83
CA LEU A 26 -4.12 -1.38 19.10
C LEU A 26 -3.36 -0.12 18.66
N ILE A 27 -4.06 0.92 18.22
CA ILE A 27 -3.43 2.19 17.84
C ILE A 27 -2.79 2.86 19.07
N GLU A 28 -3.47 2.90 20.19
CA GLU A 28 -2.90 3.45 21.44
C GLU A 28 -1.65 2.69 21.90
N GLU A 29 -1.62 1.36 21.72
CA GLU A 29 -0.42 0.55 21.99
C GLU A 29 0.72 0.88 21.00
N MET A 30 0.41 1.12 19.71
CA MET A 30 1.40 1.42 18.68
C MET A 30 2.04 2.80 18.83
N LYS A 31 1.28 3.82 19.25
CA LYS A 31 1.73 5.23 19.29
C LYS A 31 3.12 5.42 19.92
N PRO A 32 3.39 4.96 21.14
CA PRO A 32 4.71 5.15 21.76
C PRO A 32 5.81 4.36 21.06
N LEU A 33 5.47 3.22 20.41
CA LEU A 33 6.44 2.35 19.77
C LEU A 33 6.94 2.88 18.41
N VAL A 34 6.19 3.77 17.77
CA VAL A 34 6.51 4.32 16.45
C VAL A 34 6.72 5.83 16.46
N ALA A 35 6.76 6.46 17.62
CA ALA A 35 6.83 7.92 17.78
C ALA A 35 8.04 8.54 17.06
N ASP A 36 9.18 7.86 17.06
CA ASP A 36 10.45 8.33 16.49
C ASP A 36 10.67 7.87 15.04
N ALA A 37 9.63 7.31 14.38
CA ALA A 37 9.75 6.81 13.01
C ALA A 37 10.18 7.90 12.03
N LYS A 38 11.12 7.54 11.13
CA LYS A 38 11.61 8.40 10.03
C LYS A 38 10.87 8.13 8.72
N CYS A 39 10.00 7.14 8.68
CA CYS A 39 9.12 6.79 7.56
C CYS A 39 7.68 7.22 7.84
N ASP A 40 6.83 7.22 6.81
CA ASP A 40 5.39 7.32 7.03
C ASP A 40 4.86 6.02 7.62
N VAL A 41 4.14 6.14 8.73
CA VAL A 41 3.47 5.03 9.42
C VAL A 41 1.98 5.13 9.13
N VAL A 42 1.44 4.17 8.38
CA VAL A 42 0.06 4.17 7.90
C VAL A 42 -0.68 2.93 8.42
N LEU A 43 -1.91 3.09 8.86
CA LEU A 43 -2.79 1.97 9.20
C LEU A 43 -4.03 2.03 8.31
N CYS A 44 -4.14 1.11 7.36
CA CYS A 44 -5.30 0.94 6.51
C CYS A 44 -6.26 -0.04 7.21
N VAL A 45 -7.42 0.48 7.58
CA VAL A 45 -8.39 -0.19 8.45
C VAL A 45 -9.74 -0.38 7.73
N PRO A 46 -10.58 -1.34 8.16
CA PRO A 46 -11.95 -1.47 7.68
C PRO A 46 -12.73 -0.16 7.80
N PHE A 47 -13.66 0.10 6.89
CA PHE A 47 -14.44 1.35 6.90
C PHE A 47 -15.12 1.66 8.22
N ILE A 48 -15.62 0.62 8.91
CA ILE A 48 -16.30 0.77 10.20
C ILE A 48 -15.36 1.25 11.32
N ASP A 49 -14.06 1.01 11.19
CA ASP A 49 -13.06 1.36 12.19
C ASP A 49 -12.48 2.76 11.99
N ILE A 50 -12.69 3.37 10.82
CA ILE A 50 -12.07 4.65 10.44
C ILE A 50 -12.31 5.75 11.49
N PRO A 51 -13.55 6.03 11.94
CA PRO A 51 -13.78 7.09 12.92
C PRO A 51 -13.03 6.86 14.24
N ALA A 52 -13.02 5.63 14.74
CA ALA A 52 -12.32 5.27 15.97
C ALA A 52 -10.80 5.34 15.80
N ALA A 53 -10.29 4.89 14.64
CA ALA A 53 -8.88 4.91 14.31
C ALA A 53 -8.35 6.35 14.16
N VAL A 54 -9.06 7.21 13.44
CA VAL A 54 -8.71 8.63 13.27
C VAL A 54 -8.65 9.34 14.63
N GLU A 55 -9.64 9.12 15.49
CA GLU A 55 -9.65 9.71 16.84
C GLU A 55 -8.48 9.19 17.70
N ALA A 56 -8.20 7.88 17.66
CA ALA A 56 -7.10 7.29 18.41
C ALA A 56 -5.71 7.76 17.91
N ALA A 57 -5.56 7.99 16.61
CA ALA A 57 -4.29 8.43 16.01
C ALA A 57 -3.95 9.91 16.29
N LYS A 58 -4.89 10.71 16.78
CA LYS A 58 -4.65 12.13 17.08
C LYS A 58 -3.43 12.34 17.97
N GLY A 59 -2.64 13.36 17.63
CA GLY A 59 -1.42 13.71 18.37
C GLY A 59 -0.25 12.75 18.18
N SER A 60 -0.34 11.83 17.22
CA SER A 60 0.75 10.92 16.84
C SER A 60 1.19 11.14 15.37
N ASN A 61 2.21 10.41 14.96
CA ASN A 61 2.69 10.37 13.57
C ASN A 61 2.00 9.28 12.73
N ILE A 62 1.03 8.56 13.30
CA ILE A 62 0.27 7.52 12.60
C ILE A 62 -0.78 8.17 11.70
N LYS A 63 -0.80 7.76 10.43
CA LYS A 63 -1.78 8.14 9.42
C LYS A 63 -2.80 7.04 9.24
N ILE A 64 -4.06 7.42 9.01
CA ILE A 64 -5.13 6.44 8.76
C ILE A 64 -5.40 6.34 7.28
N GLY A 65 -5.51 5.11 6.81
CA GLY A 65 -5.88 4.73 5.46
C GLY A 65 -7.17 3.92 5.44
N ALA A 66 -7.81 3.87 4.28
CA ALA A 66 -8.90 2.96 3.96
C ALA A 66 -8.39 1.78 3.11
N GLU A 67 -9.13 0.67 3.12
CA GLU A 67 -8.77 -0.55 2.37
C GLU A 67 -9.39 -0.61 0.98
N ASN A 68 -10.22 0.37 0.63
CA ASN A 68 -10.88 0.50 -0.66
C ASN A 68 -11.48 1.92 -0.81
N VAL A 69 -11.89 2.25 -2.05
CA VAL A 69 -12.67 3.44 -2.39
C VAL A 69 -13.49 3.17 -3.64
N HIS A 70 -14.69 3.72 -3.75
CA HIS A 70 -15.46 3.67 -5.00
C HIS A 70 -15.06 4.83 -5.93
N PHE A 71 -15.11 4.59 -7.24
CA PHE A 71 -14.71 5.58 -8.25
C PHE A 71 -15.79 6.61 -8.61
N LYS A 72 -17.02 6.46 -8.08
CA LYS A 72 -18.08 7.47 -8.22
C LYS A 72 -18.17 8.32 -6.96
N ALA A 73 -18.41 9.62 -7.14
CA ALA A 73 -18.55 10.55 -6.03
C ALA A 73 -19.83 10.30 -5.21
N SER A 74 -20.90 9.86 -5.87
CA SER A 74 -22.19 9.53 -5.23
C SER A 74 -23.05 8.69 -6.17
N GLY A 75 -24.20 8.20 -5.68
CA GLY A 75 -25.20 7.54 -6.49
C GLY A 75 -25.73 6.23 -5.92
N ALA A 76 -26.38 5.43 -6.77
CA ALA A 76 -26.98 4.15 -6.42
C ALA A 76 -25.92 3.03 -6.39
N TYR A 77 -25.04 3.09 -5.40
CA TYR A 77 -23.93 2.14 -5.17
C TYR A 77 -23.99 1.64 -3.72
N THR A 78 -25.04 0.90 -3.39
CA THR A 78 -25.30 0.43 -2.02
C THR A 78 -24.11 -0.32 -1.43
N GLY A 79 -23.62 0.15 -0.27
CA GLY A 79 -22.47 -0.43 0.44
C GLY A 79 -21.11 0.16 0.07
N GLU A 80 -21.00 1.01 -0.97
CA GLU A 80 -19.75 1.65 -1.38
C GLU A 80 -19.50 2.96 -0.62
N VAL A 81 -18.21 3.32 -0.54
CA VAL A 81 -17.72 4.55 0.10
C VAL A 81 -16.92 5.36 -0.93
N SER A 82 -17.29 6.63 -1.10
CA SER A 82 -16.61 7.54 -2.04
C SER A 82 -15.34 8.16 -1.44
N ALA A 83 -14.50 8.73 -2.31
CA ALA A 83 -13.29 9.42 -1.89
C ALA A 83 -13.58 10.63 -0.99
N ASP A 84 -14.64 11.38 -1.26
CA ASP A 84 -15.05 12.53 -0.44
C ASP A 84 -15.50 12.09 0.97
N MET A 85 -16.22 10.97 1.07
CA MET A 85 -16.60 10.39 2.38
C MET A 85 -15.36 10.00 3.19
N LEU A 86 -14.36 9.40 2.56
CA LEU A 86 -13.10 9.02 3.21
C LEU A 86 -12.34 10.25 3.70
N LYS A 87 -12.23 11.27 2.85
CA LYS A 87 -11.54 12.51 3.18
C LYS A 87 -12.19 13.24 4.36
N GLU A 88 -13.52 13.36 4.35
CA GLU A 88 -14.29 13.95 5.44
C GLU A 88 -14.11 13.18 6.75
N ALA A 89 -14.00 11.84 6.67
CA ALA A 89 -13.73 10.98 7.82
C ALA A 89 -12.29 11.10 8.36
N GLY A 90 -11.39 11.83 7.69
CA GLY A 90 -10.01 12.05 8.12
C GLY A 90 -9.01 11.03 7.58
N VAL A 91 -9.37 10.30 6.53
CA VAL A 91 -8.47 9.37 5.84
C VAL A 91 -7.48 10.13 4.97
N GLU A 92 -6.21 9.72 5.00
CA GLU A 92 -5.13 10.29 4.18
C GLU A 92 -4.68 9.34 3.06
N TYR A 93 -4.78 8.04 3.26
CA TYR A 93 -4.31 6.99 2.34
C TYR A 93 -5.45 6.05 1.95
N VAL A 94 -5.33 5.39 0.80
CA VAL A 94 -6.26 4.33 0.42
C VAL A 94 -5.55 3.22 -0.34
N VAL A 95 -5.78 1.97 0.05
CA VAL A 95 -5.35 0.78 -0.70
C VAL A 95 -6.33 0.54 -1.84
N ILE A 96 -5.80 0.33 -3.04
CA ILE A 96 -6.59 0.14 -4.26
C ILE A 96 -6.08 -1.07 -5.03
N GLY A 97 -6.99 -1.93 -5.48
CA GLY A 97 -6.66 -3.06 -6.34
C GLY A 97 -5.89 -4.17 -5.62
N HIS A 98 -6.00 -4.29 -4.29
CA HIS A 98 -5.40 -5.40 -3.55
C HIS A 98 -5.78 -6.75 -4.17
N SER A 99 -4.85 -7.71 -4.16
CA SER A 99 -5.05 -9.03 -4.80
C SER A 99 -6.32 -9.75 -4.35
N GLU A 100 -6.71 -9.64 -3.08
CA GLU A 100 -7.98 -10.18 -2.57
C GLU A 100 -9.19 -9.54 -3.25
N ARG A 101 -9.16 -8.23 -3.53
CA ARG A 101 -10.26 -7.54 -4.20
C ARG A 101 -10.37 -7.92 -5.68
N ARG A 102 -9.22 -8.14 -6.33
CA ARG A 102 -9.19 -8.68 -7.69
C ARG A 102 -9.76 -10.09 -7.75
N THR A 103 -9.38 -10.94 -6.79
CA THR A 103 -9.76 -12.37 -6.75
C THR A 103 -11.21 -12.57 -6.32
N TYR A 104 -11.65 -11.91 -5.25
CA TYR A 104 -12.94 -12.22 -4.61
C TYR A 104 -14.05 -11.23 -4.94
N PHE A 105 -13.70 -10.00 -5.38
CA PHE A 105 -14.67 -8.93 -5.60
C PHE A 105 -14.70 -8.44 -7.05
N GLY A 106 -14.01 -9.13 -7.98
CA GLY A 106 -14.08 -8.85 -9.42
C GLY A 106 -13.44 -7.51 -9.83
N GLU A 107 -12.52 -6.96 -9.05
CA GLU A 107 -11.79 -5.76 -9.47
C GLU A 107 -10.85 -6.08 -10.64
N THR A 108 -10.86 -5.23 -11.64
CA THR A 108 -10.04 -5.33 -12.86
C THR A 108 -9.04 -4.19 -12.92
N ASP A 109 -8.05 -4.26 -13.81
CA ASP A 109 -7.09 -3.16 -14.01
C ASP A 109 -7.79 -1.85 -14.37
N GLN A 110 -8.91 -1.92 -15.13
CA GLN A 110 -9.73 -0.76 -15.45
C GLN A 110 -10.38 -0.16 -14.19
N THR A 111 -11.00 -0.97 -13.33
CA THR A 111 -11.64 -0.47 -12.11
C THR A 111 -10.62 0.04 -11.09
N VAL A 112 -9.42 -0.56 -11.05
CA VAL A 112 -8.28 -0.07 -10.26
C VAL A 112 -7.84 1.32 -10.73
N ASN A 113 -7.70 1.54 -12.02
CA ASN A 113 -7.40 2.87 -12.57
C ASN A 113 -8.47 3.90 -12.19
N LEU A 114 -9.76 3.58 -12.39
CA LEU A 114 -10.86 4.50 -12.06
C LEU A 114 -10.86 4.87 -10.56
N ARG A 115 -10.60 3.91 -9.67
CA ARG A 115 -10.48 4.14 -8.21
C ARG A 115 -9.26 4.99 -7.88
N SER A 116 -8.14 4.75 -8.55
CA SER A 116 -6.90 5.53 -8.38
C SER A 116 -7.11 6.99 -8.76
N LEU A 117 -7.75 7.25 -9.90
CA LEU A 117 -8.08 8.61 -10.34
C LEU A 117 -9.04 9.31 -9.36
N ALA A 118 -10.06 8.59 -8.85
CA ALA A 118 -10.99 9.17 -7.87
C ALA A 118 -10.29 9.55 -6.56
N ALA A 119 -9.42 8.69 -6.05
CA ALA A 119 -8.65 8.96 -4.84
C ALA A 119 -7.70 10.15 -5.02
N LEU A 120 -6.92 10.17 -6.11
CA LEU A 120 -5.95 11.22 -6.41
C LEU A 120 -6.64 12.57 -6.65
N ASN A 121 -7.78 12.61 -7.35
CA ASN A 121 -8.56 13.82 -7.58
C ASN A 121 -9.15 14.40 -6.29
N ALA A 122 -9.44 13.56 -5.31
CA ALA A 122 -9.86 13.99 -3.96
C ALA A 122 -8.68 14.41 -3.07
N GLY A 123 -7.43 14.23 -3.52
CA GLY A 123 -6.22 14.55 -2.77
C GLY A 123 -5.84 13.49 -1.73
N LEU A 124 -6.33 12.25 -1.88
CA LEU A 124 -5.87 11.10 -1.10
C LEU A 124 -4.58 10.55 -1.70
N LYS A 125 -3.76 9.91 -0.87
CA LYS A 125 -2.60 9.13 -1.33
C LYS A 125 -3.04 7.71 -1.65
N ALA A 126 -2.78 7.27 -2.88
CA ALA A 126 -3.19 5.98 -3.39
C ALA A 126 -2.06 4.94 -3.24
N ILE A 127 -2.30 3.87 -2.49
CA ILE A 127 -1.45 2.68 -2.44
C ILE A 127 -2.05 1.67 -3.42
N ILE A 128 -1.49 1.63 -4.63
CA ILE A 128 -2.03 0.84 -5.75
C ILE A 128 -1.31 -0.50 -5.81
N CYS A 129 -2.07 -1.59 -5.70
CA CYS A 129 -1.54 -2.94 -5.67
C CYS A 129 -1.46 -3.55 -7.08
N VAL A 130 -0.30 -4.12 -7.39
CA VAL A 130 -0.02 -4.86 -8.62
C VAL A 130 0.72 -6.15 -8.28
N GLY A 131 0.50 -7.22 -9.04
CA GLY A 131 1.17 -8.47 -8.75
C GLY A 131 0.71 -9.64 -9.60
N GLU A 132 1.57 -10.64 -9.71
CA GLU A 132 1.37 -11.86 -10.47
C GLU A 132 1.00 -13.05 -9.59
N THR A 133 0.26 -14.00 -10.17
CA THR A 133 0.03 -15.33 -9.59
C THR A 133 1.25 -16.23 -9.77
N LEU A 134 1.27 -17.37 -9.05
CA LEU A 134 2.34 -18.37 -9.20
C LEU A 134 2.42 -18.88 -10.64
N GLU A 135 1.30 -19.22 -11.25
CA GLU A 135 1.24 -19.70 -12.62
C GLU A 135 1.85 -18.68 -13.60
N GLN A 136 1.51 -17.40 -13.46
CA GLN A 136 2.06 -16.33 -14.31
C GLN A 136 3.56 -16.17 -14.13
N ARG A 137 4.06 -16.34 -12.90
CA ARG A 137 5.49 -16.30 -12.60
C ARG A 137 6.22 -17.49 -13.23
N GLU A 138 5.70 -18.71 -13.08
CA GLU A 138 6.28 -19.93 -13.63
C GLU A 138 6.33 -19.90 -15.19
N LEU A 139 5.35 -19.25 -15.79
CA LEU A 139 5.31 -19.00 -17.25
C LEU A 139 6.22 -17.85 -17.71
N GLY A 140 6.91 -17.16 -16.79
CA GLY A 140 7.84 -16.07 -17.13
C GLY A 140 7.17 -14.72 -17.42
N TYR A 141 5.91 -14.53 -17.01
CA TYR A 141 5.15 -13.29 -17.32
C TYR A 141 5.27 -12.19 -16.26
N THR A 142 6.05 -12.36 -15.19
CA THR A 142 6.17 -11.40 -14.09
C THR A 142 6.44 -9.98 -14.58
N GLU A 143 7.51 -9.76 -15.34
CA GLU A 143 7.87 -8.42 -15.83
C GLU A 143 6.75 -7.81 -16.69
N THR A 144 6.27 -8.57 -17.67
CA THR A 144 5.23 -8.11 -18.61
C THR A 144 3.96 -7.72 -17.86
N LEU A 145 3.53 -8.54 -16.91
CA LEU A 145 2.32 -8.29 -16.14
C LEU A 145 2.46 -7.09 -15.22
N LEU A 146 3.55 -7.00 -14.47
CA LEU A 146 3.79 -5.87 -13.56
C LEU A 146 3.87 -4.54 -14.31
N LYS A 147 4.55 -4.52 -15.47
CA LYS A 147 4.59 -3.35 -16.34
C LYS A 147 3.19 -2.99 -16.88
N PHE A 148 2.43 -3.98 -17.32
CA PHE A 148 1.07 -3.77 -17.83
C PHE A 148 0.16 -3.21 -16.72
N GLN A 149 0.08 -3.86 -15.56
CA GLN A 149 -0.79 -3.45 -14.46
C GLN A 149 -0.41 -2.05 -13.95
N THR A 150 0.89 -1.75 -13.82
CA THR A 150 1.37 -0.43 -13.40
C THR A 150 0.95 0.66 -14.40
N LYS A 151 1.16 0.46 -15.68
CA LYS A 151 0.77 1.42 -16.71
C LYS A 151 -0.74 1.61 -16.79
N MET A 152 -1.51 0.51 -16.68
CA MET A 152 -2.97 0.59 -16.64
C MET A 152 -3.46 1.38 -15.43
N ALA A 153 -2.92 1.10 -14.25
CA ALA A 153 -3.28 1.81 -13.02
C ALA A 153 -2.99 3.32 -13.10
N LEU A 154 -1.93 3.71 -13.80
CA LEU A 154 -1.47 5.09 -13.95
C LEU A 154 -2.02 5.80 -15.22
N THR A 155 -2.90 5.15 -16.00
CA THR A 155 -3.52 5.79 -17.17
C THR A 155 -4.24 7.08 -16.76
N ASN A 156 -3.95 8.19 -17.43
CA ASN A 156 -4.48 9.53 -17.15
C ASN A 156 -4.11 10.12 -15.77
N VAL A 157 -3.21 9.51 -15.03
CA VAL A 157 -2.62 10.15 -13.84
C VAL A 157 -1.62 11.19 -14.31
N THR A 158 -1.69 12.41 -13.77
CA THR A 158 -0.75 13.48 -14.14
C THR A 158 0.59 13.32 -13.41
N LYS A 159 1.62 13.97 -13.91
CA LYS A 159 2.95 13.93 -13.30
C LYS A 159 2.94 14.50 -11.86
N GLU A 160 2.15 15.54 -11.64
CA GLU A 160 1.97 16.18 -10.33
C GLU A 160 1.27 15.25 -9.33
N GLN A 161 0.31 14.44 -9.81
CA GLN A 161 -0.39 13.48 -8.95
C GLN A 161 0.50 12.33 -8.47
N LEU A 162 1.64 12.06 -9.15
CA LEU A 162 2.54 10.97 -8.76
C LEU A 162 3.17 11.16 -7.38
N GLU A 163 3.22 12.38 -6.84
CA GLU A 163 3.65 12.62 -5.45
C GLU A 163 2.74 11.94 -4.41
N ASN A 164 1.48 11.66 -4.82
CA ASN A 164 0.47 10.98 -4.00
C ASN A 164 0.26 9.51 -4.42
N VAL A 165 1.12 8.96 -5.27
CA VAL A 165 1.08 7.56 -5.70
C VAL A 165 2.14 6.74 -4.99
N ILE A 166 1.73 5.60 -4.49
CA ILE A 166 2.57 4.51 -3.99
C ILE A 166 2.15 3.26 -4.74
N ILE A 167 3.09 2.52 -5.31
CA ILE A 167 2.78 1.21 -5.89
C ILE A 167 3.24 0.12 -4.94
N ALA A 168 2.35 -0.81 -4.62
CA ALA A 168 2.66 -1.98 -3.80
C ALA A 168 2.75 -3.23 -4.70
N TYR A 169 3.94 -3.78 -4.83
CA TYR A 169 4.14 -5.06 -5.51
C TYR A 169 3.73 -6.21 -4.60
N GLU A 170 2.71 -6.92 -4.99
CA GLU A 170 2.16 -8.08 -4.31
C GLU A 170 2.48 -9.37 -5.09
N PRO A 171 3.56 -10.12 -4.76
CA PRO A 171 3.70 -11.48 -5.28
C PRO A 171 2.56 -12.34 -4.70
N VAL A 172 1.44 -12.50 -5.44
CA VAL A 172 0.21 -13.12 -4.94
C VAL A 172 0.48 -14.53 -4.41
N TRP A 173 1.45 -15.22 -4.99
CA TRP A 173 1.92 -16.55 -4.57
C TRP A 173 2.62 -16.56 -3.20
N ALA A 174 3.04 -15.40 -2.69
CA ALA A 174 3.71 -15.23 -1.40
C ALA A 174 2.83 -14.48 -0.37
N ILE A 175 1.50 -14.43 -0.57
CA ILE A 175 0.58 -13.78 0.35
C ILE A 175 -0.29 -14.84 1.04
N GLY A 176 -0.07 -15.05 2.35
CA GLY A 176 -0.89 -15.98 3.14
C GLY A 176 -0.73 -17.47 2.79
N THR A 177 0.24 -17.81 1.95
CA THR A 177 0.50 -19.19 1.50
C THR A 177 1.53 -19.94 2.34
N GLY A 178 2.24 -19.24 3.24
CA GLY A 178 3.41 -19.76 3.95
C GLY A 178 4.70 -19.69 3.13
N VAL A 179 4.63 -19.34 1.85
CA VAL A 179 5.81 -19.07 0.99
C VAL A 179 6.17 -17.59 1.12
N THR A 180 7.46 -17.30 1.23
CA THR A 180 7.97 -15.93 1.28
C THR A 180 8.89 -15.71 0.08
N ALA A 181 8.70 -14.62 -0.64
CA ALA A 181 9.66 -14.23 -1.67
C ALA A 181 11.00 -13.86 -1.03
N THR A 182 12.11 -14.16 -1.71
CA THR A 182 13.42 -13.68 -1.26
C THR A 182 13.52 -12.17 -1.41
N ALA A 183 14.46 -11.54 -0.73
CA ALA A 183 14.68 -10.11 -0.86
C ALA A 183 15.10 -9.70 -2.30
N GLU A 184 15.80 -10.58 -3.01
CA GLU A 184 16.14 -10.43 -4.42
C GLU A 184 14.90 -10.44 -5.31
N GLN A 185 13.97 -11.37 -5.07
CA GLN A 185 12.71 -11.45 -5.81
C GLN A 185 11.82 -10.22 -5.54
N ALA A 186 11.82 -9.72 -4.31
CA ALA A 186 11.12 -8.48 -3.95
C ALA A 186 11.73 -7.27 -4.68
N ASP A 187 13.06 -7.16 -4.69
CA ASP A 187 13.78 -6.08 -5.38
C ASP A 187 13.56 -6.13 -6.90
N GLU A 188 13.60 -7.33 -7.49
CA GLU A 188 13.33 -7.55 -8.91
C GLU A 188 11.92 -7.08 -9.30
N GLY A 189 10.88 -7.54 -8.60
CA GLY A 189 9.50 -7.17 -8.88
C GLY A 189 9.25 -5.66 -8.69
N ASN A 190 9.76 -5.08 -7.61
CA ASN A 190 9.71 -3.62 -7.41
C ASN A 190 10.49 -2.87 -8.52
N GLY A 191 11.59 -3.45 -9.01
CA GLY A 191 12.36 -2.92 -10.14
C GLY A 191 11.55 -2.88 -11.44
N PHE A 192 10.77 -3.91 -11.75
CA PHE A 192 9.88 -3.93 -12.92
C PHE A 192 8.78 -2.88 -12.83
N VAL A 193 8.21 -2.68 -11.63
CA VAL A 193 7.25 -1.59 -11.37
C VAL A 193 7.89 -0.23 -11.64
N ARG A 194 9.09 0.02 -11.10
CA ARG A 194 9.83 1.27 -11.30
C ARG A 194 10.17 1.50 -12.77
N ALA A 195 10.57 0.45 -13.49
CA ALA A 195 10.82 0.52 -14.93
C ALA A 195 9.56 0.92 -15.70
N ALA A 196 8.39 0.40 -15.32
CA ALA A 196 7.11 0.80 -15.94
C ALA A 196 6.78 2.28 -15.73
N ILE A 197 7.06 2.81 -14.53
CA ILE A 197 6.89 4.25 -14.24
C ILE A 197 7.88 5.07 -15.08
N ALA A 198 9.13 4.61 -15.20
CA ALA A 198 10.14 5.29 -16.02
C ALA A 198 9.77 5.33 -17.50
N GLU A 199 9.21 4.25 -18.04
CA GLU A 199 8.72 4.18 -19.41
C GLU A 199 7.54 5.14 -19.67
N ALA A 200 6.71 5.42 -18.66
CA ALA A 200 5.53 6.28 -18.78
C ALA A 200 5.82 7.76 -18.52
N TYR A 201 6.70 8.08 -17.55
CA TYR A 201 6.89 9.44 -17.04
C TYR A 201 8.35 9.94 -17.05
N GLY A 202 9.30 9.08 -17.42
CA GLY A 202 10.73 9.37 -17.39
C GLY A 202 11.43 8.84 -16.15
N ALA A 203 12.72 8.57 -16.28
CA ALA A 203 13.54 7.96 -15.24
C ALA A 203 13.63 8.82 -13.97
N ASP A 204 13.78 10.13 -14.13
CA ASP A 204 13.88 11.06 -12.99
C ASP A 204 12.62 11.04 -12.12
N VAL A 205 11.45 10.94 -12.74
CA VAL A 205 10.17 10.83 -12.03
C VAL A 205 10.04 9.48 -11.34
N ALA A 206 10.41 8.39 -12.01
CA ALA A 206 10.35 7.06 -11.43
C ALA A 206 11.24 6.92 -10.19
N GLU A 207 12.32 7.69 -10.11
CA GLU A 207 13.20 7.71 -8.93
C GLU A 207 12.58 8.41 -7.72
N THR A 208 11.49 9.16 -7.87
CA THR A 208 10.80 9.84 -6.76
C THR A 208 9.57 9.09 -6.25
N VAL A 209 9.04 8.14 -7.03
CA VAL A 209 7.83 7.39 -6.64
C VAL A 209 8.19 6.27 -5.67
N THR A 210 7.45 6.17 -4.57
CA THR A 210 7.59 5.10 -3.57
C THR A 210 7.04 3.78 -4.11
N VAL A 211 7.84 2.71 -4.06
CA VAL A 211 7.42 1.35 -4.41
C VAL A 211 7.58 0.45 -3.19
N GLN A 212 6.47 -0.08 -2.67
CA GLN A 212 6.41 -0.97 -1.52
C GLN A 212 6.48 -2.44 -1.93
N TYR A 213 7.02 -3.27 -1.05
CA TYR A 213 6.83 -4.72 -1.12
C TYR A 213 5.57 -5.13 -0.35
N GLY A 214 4.64 -5.80 -1.02
CA GLY A 214 3.32 -6.22 -0.47
C GLY A 214 3.22 -7.71 -0.16
N GLY A 215 4.29 -8.49 -0.31
CA GLY A 215 4.32 -9.88 0.14
C GLY A 215 4.57 -10.02 1.64
N SER A 216 4.91 -11.23 2.09
CA SER A 216 5.16 -11.53 3.51
C SER A 216 6.37 -10.77 4.04
N MET A 217 6.13 -9.63 4.68
CA MET A 217 7.13 -8.89 5.46
C MET A 217 6.80 -8.99 6.95
N ASN A 218 7.83 -9.26 7.75
CA ASN A 218 7.72 -9.41 9.20
C ASN A 218 8.98 -8.88 9.90
N ALA A 219 8.99 -8.89 11.23
CA ALA A 219 10.11 -8.39 12.01
C ALA A 219 11.46 -9.10 11.76
N GLY A 220 11.45 -10.32 11.21
CA GLY A 220 12.66 -11.11 10.97
C GLY A 220 13.31 -10.85 9.60
N ASN A 221 12.55 -10.37 8.60
CA ASN A 221 13.05 -10.12 7.24
C ASN A 221 12.98 -8.66 6.81
N ALA A 222 12.42 -7.77 7.63
CA ALA A 222 12.23 -6.37 7.26
C ALA A 222 13.54 -5.65 6.96
N ASP A 223 14.59 -5.86 7.76
CA ASP A 223 15.90 -5.22 7.55
C ASP A 223 16.50 -5.57 6.18
N GLU A 224 16.44 -6.85 5.80
CA GLU A 224 16.95 -7.33 4.51
C GLU A 224 16.16 -6.77 3.33
N LEU A 225 14.83 -6.74 3.45
CA LEU A 225 13.94 -6.23 2.41
C LEU A 225 14.15 -4.72 2.19
N VAL A 226 14.13 -3.90 3.26
CA VAL A 226 14.29 -2.44 3.12
C VAL A 226 15.72 -2.01 2.76
N ALA A 227 16.70 -2.91 2.87
CA ALA A 227 18.06 -2.67 2.37
C ALA A 227 18.14 -2.69 0.84
N LYS A 228 17.18 -3.31 0.15
CA LYS A 228 17.16 -3.42 -1.32
C LYS A 228 16.90 -2.04 -1.96
N VAL A 229 17.46 -1.86 -3.16
CA VAL A 229 17.44 -0.57 -3.87
C VAL A 229 16.03 -0.13 -4.26
N ASN A 230 15.19 -1.07 -4.68
CA ASN A 230 13.84 -0.77 -5.19
C ASN A 230 12.73 -0.94 -4.14
N VAL A 231 13.05 -1.39 -2.93
CA VAL A 231 12.06 -1.59 -1.86
C VAL A 231 12.04 -0.35 -0.96
N ASP A 232 11.02 0.48 -1.08
CA ASP A 232 10.86 1.74 -0.34
C ASP A 232 9.90 1.63 0.85
N GLY A 233 9.69 0.41 1.34
CA GLY A 233 8.79 0.13 2.46
C GLY A 233 7.96 -1.12 2.24
N GLY A 234 6.83 -1.22 2.94
CA GLY A 234 6.00 -2.41 2.87
C GLY A 234 4.52 -2.16 3.09
N LEU A 235 3.69 -2.98 2.44
CA LEU A 235 2.26 -3.13 2.74
C LEU A 235 2.09 -4.41 3.55
N ILE A 236 1.83 -4.25 4.85
CA ILE A 236 1.99 -5.28 5.87
C ILE A 236 0.63 -5.86 6.27
N GLY A 237 0.44 -7.16 6.08
CA GLY A 237 -0.77 -7.86 6.55
C GLY A 237 -0.72 -8.21 8.03
N GLY A 238 -0.73 -9.49 8.39
CA GLY A 238 -0.87 -10.02 9.74
C GLY A 238 0.08 -9.45 10.80
N ALA A 239 1.32 -9.10 10.44
CA ALA A 239 2.26 -8.48 11.38
C ALA A 239 1.81 -7.07 11.82
N SER A 240 0.96 -6.38 11.06
CA SER A 240 0.41 -5.08 11.43
C SER A 240 -0.69 -5.15 12.50
N LEU A 241 -1.18 -6.35 12.80
CA LEU A 241 -2.19 -6.60 13.85
C LEU A 241 -1.57 -6.78 15.25
N LYS A 242 -0.25 -6.64 15.37
CA LYS A 242 0.52 -6.76 16.62
C LYS A 242 1.48 -5.58 16.73
N ALA A 243 1.25 -4.70 17.70
CA ALA A 243 2.03 -3.47 17.87
C ALA A 243 3.55 -3.69 17.94
N PRO A 244 4.10 -4.67 18.72
CA PRO A 244 5.54 -4.89 18.77
C PRO A 244 6.14 -5.39 17.46
N ASP A 245 5.42 -6.22 16.69
CA ASP A 245 5.90 -6.75 15.42
C ASP A 245 5.90 -5.64 14.35
N PHE A 246 4.83 -4.86 14.27
CA PHE A 246 4.74 -3.73 13.35
C PHE A 246 5.79 -2.66 13.65
N ALA A 247 6.00 -2.33 14.93
CA ALA A 247 7.02 -1.36 15.35
C ALA A 247 8.44 -1.75 14.92
N LYS A 248 8.79 -3.05 14.96
CA LYS A 248 10.09 -3.54 14.47
C LYS A 248 10.25 -3.31 12.96
N ILE A 249 9.19 -3.51 12.18
CA ILE A 249 9.20 -3.27 10.73
C ILE A 249 9.36 -1.75 10.46
N VAL A 250 8.63 -0.90 11.20
CA VAL A 250 8.76 0.56 11.15
C VAL A 250 10.18 1.00 11.49
N ALA A 251 10.77 0.42 12.54
CA ALA A 251 12.15 0.71 12.94
C ALA A 251 13.18 0.32 11.87
N ALA A 252 12.99 -0.81 11.18
CA ALA A 252 13.84 -1.24 10.07
C ALA A 252 13.83 -0.21 8.92
N ALA A 253 12.66 0.32 8.56
CA ALA A 253 12.49 1.33 7.51
C ALA A 253 12.97 2.74 7.92
N SER A 254 13.22 2.96 9.21
CA SER A 254 13.62 4.26 9.78
C SER A 254 15.15 4.43 9.96
N LYS A 255 15.94 3.40 9.60
CA LYS A 255 17.42 3.39 9.70
C LYS A 255 18.11 4.26 8.58
#